data_793f1583ff9d9139ce5a0a12303953cb
#
_entry.id   793f1583ff9d9139ce5a0a12303953cb
#
_cell.length_a   1.000
_cell.length_b   1.000
_cell.length_c   1.000
_cell.angle_alpha   90.00
_cell.angle_beta   90.00
_cell.angle_gamma   90.00
#
_symmetry.space_group_name_H-M   'P 1'
#
loop_
_entity.id
_entity.type
_entity.pdbx_description
1 polymer ?
#
loop_
_entity_poly.entity_id
_entity_poly.type
_entity_poly.pdbx_seq_one_letter_code
_entity_poly.pdbx_strand_id
1 'polypeptide(L)'
;MSTNDIPDDPGLQGAWRFASTRWSVVAAAGRKDSPEARAALAVLCHVYWYPLYAYARRRLARPDDAQDLTQEFFARLLEKDYLQAADPARGKFRTFLLTAFQRFLAKEHARAAAQKRGGDRRPLSLDFHDGEQRYCHEPADPTTPESLYERRWALTLLEQALARLRQEFTRAGKDRLFEALKGTLTGDGTGEPYGRIGRDLGLSEPAVKTAAHRLRRRYQELLRAEVAQTVASPDEVEDELRDLFAAVRGKKSRAGR
;
A
#
# COMPACT_ATOMS: atom_id res chain seq x y z
N MET A 1 -24.43 -15.99 31.57
CA MET A 1 -24.90 -16.80 30.44
C MET A 1 -25.36 -15.86 29.36
N SER A 2 -24.56 -15.71 28.33
CA SER A 2 -24.95 -15.43 26.93
C SER A 2 -23.65 -15.17 26.17
N THR A 3 -23.18 -16.19 25.53
CA THR A 3 -22.10 -16.20 24.54
C THR A 3 -22.56 -15.41 23.33
N ASN A 4 -21.80 -14.40 22.98
CA ASN A 4 -21.97 -13.63 21.75
C ASN A 4 -21.24 -14.40 20.64
N ASP A 5 -21.97 -15.24 19.93
CA ASP A 5 -21.56 -15.96 18.74
C ASP A 5 -21.44 -14.95 17.59
N ILE A 6 -20.21 -14.56 17.26
CA ILE A 6 -19.89 -13.93 15.99
C ILE A 6 -19.66 -15.07 15.00
N PRO A 7 -20.43 -15.18 13.92
CA PRO A 7 -20.21 -16.26 12.94
C PRO A 7 -18.85 -16.08 12.27
N ASP A 8 -18.00 -17.09 12.47
CA ASP A 8 -16.74 -17.28 11.77
C ASP A 8 -17.07 -17.51 10.28
N ASP A 9 -16.89 -16.50 9.45
CA ASP A 9 -17.05 -16.63 7.99
C ASP A 9 -15.75 -17.25 7.40
N PRO A 10 -15.76 -18.54 7.04
CA PRO A 10 -14.60 -19.22 6.49
C PRO A 10 -14.18 -18.71 5.11
N GLY A 11 -15.02 -17.91 4.44
CA GLY A 11 -14.75 -17.34 3.12
C GLY A 11 -13.66 -16.26 3.12
N LEU A 12 -13.57 -15.45 4.19
CA LEU A 12 -12.58 -14.39 4.30
C LEU A 12 -11.19 -14.91 4.72
N GLN A 13 -11.12 -16.00 5.48
CA GLN A 13 -9.84 -16.58 5.90
C GLN A 13 -9.09 -17.31 4.77
N GLY A 14 -9.81 -17.77 3.73
CA GLY A 14 -9.22 -18.41 2.54
C GLY A 14 -8.55 -17.42 1.58
N ALA A 15 -9.08 -16.21 1.44
CA ALA A 15 -8.58 -15.19 0.51
C ALA A 15 -7.18 -14.67 0.87
N TRP A 16 -6.79 -14.74 2.13
CA TRP A 16 -5.47 -14.28 2.59
C TRP A 16 -4.35 -15.30 2.44
N ARG A 17 -4.67 -16.56 2.16
CA ARG A 17 -3.68 -17.66 2.02
C ARG A 17 -3.04 -17.74 0.63
N PHE A 18 -3.59 -17.08 -0.38
CA PHE A 18 -3.11 -17.12 -1.76
C PHE A 18 -2.50 -15.79 -2.22
N ALA A 19 -1.77 -15.11 -1.34
CA ALA A 19 -0.99 -13.93 -1.71
C ALA A 19 0.31 -14.33 -2.40
N SER A 20 0.23 -15.07 -3.50
CA SER A 20 1.35 -15.21 -4.42
C SER A 20 1.27 -14.08 -5.44
N THR A 21 2.27 -13.26 -5.48
CA THR A 21 2.56 -12.13 -6.39
C THR A 21 1.37 -11.23 -6.74
N ARG A 22 1.50 -9.90 -6.56
CA ARG A 22 0.48 -8.93 -7.01
C ARG A 22 0.24 -9.02 -8.52
N TRP A 23 1.17 -9.55 -9.28
CA TRP A 23 0.96 -9.93 -10.66
C TRP A 23 -0.08 -11.04 -10.81
N SER A 24 -0.14 -12.02 -9.90
CA SER A 24 -1.25 -12.98 -9.90
C SER A 24 -2.57 -12.33 -9.49
N VAL A 25 -2.53 -11.34 -8.57
CA VAL A 25 -3.68 -10.51 -8.23
C VAL A 25 -4.11 -9.67 -9.44
N VAL A 26 -3.17 -9.06 -10.16
CA VAL A 26 -3.44 -8.34 -11.41
C VAL A 26 -4.05 -9.26 -12.46
N ALA A 27 -3.47 -10.44 -12.67
CA ALA A 27 -3.99 -11.44 -13.60
C ALA A 27 -5.37 -11.98 -13.17
N ALA A 28 -5.60 -12.18 -11.87
CA ALA A 28 -6.90 -12.56 -11.34
C ALA A 28 -7.93 -11.45 -11.53
N ALA A 29 -7.54 -10.21 -11.25
CA ALA A 29 -8.38 -9.03 -11.44
C ALA A 29 -8.75 -8.78 -12.93
N GLY A 30 -7.90 -9.21 -13.85
CA GLY A 30 -8.18 -9.16 -15.30
C GLY A 30 -9.16 -10.23 -15.80
N ARG A 31 -9.55 -11.21 -14.96
CA ARG A 31 -10.58 -12.21 -15.32
C ARG A 31 -11.97 -11.64 -15.04
N LYS A 32 -12.80 -11.56 -16.07
CA LYS A 32 -14.16 -10.99 -15.94
C LYS A 32 -15.03 -11.85 -15.00
N ASP A 33 -15.80 -11.16 -14.17
CA ASP A 33 -16.96 -11.66 -13.41
C ASP A 33 -16.73 -12.80 -12.40
N SER A 34 -15.51 -12.99 -11.88
CA SER A 34 -15.30 -13.93 -10.79
C SER A 34 -15.24 -13.24 -9.42
N PRO A 35 -15.67 -13.91 -8.32
CA PRO A 35 -15.48 -13.40 -6.96
C PRO A 35 -14.01 -13.11 -6.65
N GLU A 36 -13.09 -13.94 -7.19
CA GLU A 36 -11.64 -13.80 -7.04
C GLU A 36 -11.13 -12.52 -7.73
N ALA A 37 -11.68 -12.16 -8.89
CA ALA A 37 -11.34 -10.91 -9.58
C ALA A 37 -11.73 -9.70 -8.75
N ARG A 38 -12.92 -9.70 -8.15
CA ARG A 38 -13.38 -8.61 -7.27
C ARG A 38 -12.51 -8.47 -6.03
N ALA A 39 -12.18 -9.59 -5.37
CA ALA A 39 -11.28 -9.58 -4.21
C ALA A 39 -9.89 -9.08 -4.58
N ALA A 40 -9.34 -9.53 -5.71
CA ALA A 40 -8.06 -9.09 -6.24
C ALA A 40 -8.04 -7.57 -6.52
N LEU A 41 -9.11 -7.05 -7.11
CA LEU A 41 -9.27 -5.62 -7.35
C LEU A 41 -9.38 -4.81 -6.07
N ALA A 42 -10.11 -5.30 -5.07
CA ALA A 42 -10.20 -4.65 -3.77
C ALA A 42 -8.80 -4.50 -3.13
N VAL A 43 -7.94 -5.53 -3.24
CA VAL A 43 -6.55 -5.48 -2.78
C VAL A 43 -5.75 -4.42 -3.55
N LEU A 44 -5.86 -4.38 -4.88
CA LEU A 44 -5.17 -3.37 -5.70
C LEU A 44 -5.65 -1.95 -5.35
N CYS A 45 -6.96 -1.75 -5.23
CA CYS A 45 -7.52 -0.47 -4.81
C CYS A 45 -6.96 -0.07 -3.44
N HIS A 46 -6.97 -0.95 -2.45
CA HIS A 46 -6.49 -0.64 -1.10
C HIS A 46 -5.04 -0.17 -1.07
N VAL A 47 -4.19 -0.72 -1.94
CA VAL A 47 -2.76 -0.37 -1.99
C VAL A 47 -2.48 0.89 -2.78
N TYR A 48 -3.22 1.11 -3.88
CA TYR A 48 -2.86 2.12 -4.86
C TYR A 48 -3.76 3.36 -4.86
N TRP A 49 -4.94 3.32 -4.20
CA TRP A 49 -5.85 4.46 -4.23
C TRP A 49 -5.22 5.73 -3.65
N TYR A 50 -4.61 5.62 -2.46
CA TYR A 50 -4.04 6.80 -1.80
C TYR A 50 -2.79 7.35 -2.52
N PRO A 51 -1.82 6.54 -2.96
CA PRO A 51 -0.74 7.02 -3.82
C PRO A 51 -1.22 7.75 -5.08
N LEU A 52 -2.26 7.24 -5.78
CA LEU A 52 -2.82 7.89 -6.96
C LEU A 52 -3.61 9.16 -6.60
N TYR A 53 -4.36 9.14 -5.50
CA TYR A 53 -5.03 10.33 -4.98
C TYR A 53 -4.02 11.44 -4.65
N ALA A 54 -2.95 11.14 -3.91
CA ALA A 54 -1.91 12.09 -3.58
C ALA A 54 -1.22 12.67 -4.85
N TYR A 55 -1.02 11.83 -5.87
CA TYR A 55 -0.56 12.27 -7.18
C TYR A 55 -1.53 13.27 -7.83
N ALA A 56 -2.83 12.94 -7.85
CA ALA A 56 -3.87 13.80 -8.42
C ALA A 56 -3.98 15.12 -7.65
N ARG A 57 -3.96 15.08 -6.31
CA ARG A 57 -4.00 16.27 -5.44
C ARG A 57 -2.83 17.22 -5.68
N ARG A 58 -1.66 16.70 -6.06
CA ARG A 58 -0.51 17.55 -6.40
C ARG A 58 -0.66 18.25 -7.74
N ARG A 59 -1.50 17.73 -8.63
CA ARG A 59 -1.74 18.28 -9.98
C ARG A 59 -3.03 19.08 -10.10
N LEU A 60 -4.00 18.80 -9.25
CA LEU A 60 -5.34 19.41 -9.26
C LEU A 60 -5.51 20.31 -8.05
N ALA A 61 -6.10 21.49 -8.28
CA ALA A 61 -6.28 22.46 -7.22
C ALA A 61 -7.34 22.05 -6.18
N ARG A 62 -8.40 21.34 -6.64
CA ARG A 62 -9.55 20.98 -5.81
C ARG A 62 -9.47 19.53 -5.33
N PRO A 63 -9.70 19.29 -4.02
CA PRO A 63 -9.78 17.94 -3.47
C PRO A 63 -10.83 17.08 -4.15
N ASP A 64 -12.03 17.63 -4.38
CA ASP A 64 -13.16 16.92 -4.99
C ASP A 64 -12.82 16.41 -6.39
N ASP A 65 -12.17 17.23 -7.23
CA ASP A 65 -11.75 16.83 -8.57
C ASP A 65 -10.72 15.67 -8.52
N ALA A 66 -9.80 15.71 -7.54
CA ALA A 66 -8.82 14.64 -7.35
C ALA A 66 -9.48 13.34 -6.89
N GLN A 67 -10.47 13.44 -6.00
CA GLN A 67 -11.27 12.33 -5.52
C GLN A 67 -12.06 11.70 -6.66
N ASP A 68 -12.84 12.48 -7.37
CA ASP A 68 -13.73 12.02 -8.45
C ASP A 68 -12.93 11.34 -9.57
N LEU A 69 -11.81 11.96 -10.01
CA LEU A 69 -10.97 11.39 -11.07
C LEU A 69 -10.24 10.13 -10.60
N THR A 70 -9.86 10.04 -9.33
CA THR A 70 -9.26 8.81 -8.80
C THR A 70 -10.28 7.68 -8.74
N GLN A 71 -11.51 7.95 -8.29
CA GLN A 71 -12.60 6.97 -8.29
C GLN A 71 -12.95 6.52 -9.70
N GLU A 72 -13.11 7.46 -10.63
CA GLU A 72 -13.44 7.15 -12.01
C GLU A 72 -12.35 6.31 -12.69
N PHE A 73 -11.09 6.58 -12.39
CA PHE A 73 -9.99 5.76 -12.89
C PHE A 73 -10.10 4.31 -12.44
N PHE A 74 -10.35 4.07 -11.15
CA PHE A 74 -10.54 2.72 -10.64
C PHE A 74 -11.80 2.06 -11.21
N ALA A 75 -12.91 2.78 -11.35
CA ALA A 75 -14.11 2.26 -12.01
C ALA A 75 -13.81 1.81 -13.45
N ARG A 76 -13.06 2.61 -14.21
CA ARG A 76 -12.66 2.25 -15.57
C ARG A 76 -11.64 1.13 -15.63
N LEU A 77 -10.74 1.05 -14.64
CA LEU A 77 -9.81 -0.06 -14.52
C LEU A 77 -10.56 -1.39 -14.33
N LEU A 78 -11.72 -1.33 -13.65
CA LEU A 78 -12.65 -2.45 -13.43
C LEU A 78 -13.45 -2.82 -14.67
N GLU A 79 -13.99 -1.81 -15.36
CA GLU A 79 -14.91 -2.00 -16.50
C GLU A 79 -14.19 -2.43 -17.78
N LYS A 80 -12.94 -2.03 -17.96
CA LYS A 80 -12.16 -2.24 -19.17
C LYS A 80 -11.01 -3.19 -18.92
N ASP A 81 -10.64 -3.93 -19.98
CA ASP A 81 -9.53 -4.89 -20.00
C ASP A 81 -8.14 -4.23 -19.82
N TYR A 82 -8.06 -3.09 -19.09
CA TYR A 82 -6.81 -2.39 -18.85
C TYR A 82 -5.80 -3.26 -18.10
N LEU A 83 -6.27 -4.10 -17.17
CA LEU A 83 -5.40 -5.01 -16.43
C LEU A 83 -4.88 -6.17 -17.28
N GLN A 84 -5.58 -6.52 -18.37
CA GLN A 84 -5.09 -7.52 -19.33
C GLN A 84 -3.90 -6.98 -20.16
N ALA A 85 -3.81 -5.65 -20.31
CA ALA A 85 -2.68 -5.00 -20.97
C ALA A 85 -1.45 -4.87 -20.08
N ALA A 86 -1.58 -5.17 -18.79
CA ALA A 86 -0.48 -5.17 -17.84
C ALA A 86 0.37 -6.44 -18.04
N ASP A 87 1.61 -6.23 -18.49
CA ASP A 87 2.56 -7.30 -18.82
C ASP A 87 3.76 -7.21 -17.86
N PRO A 88 4.01 -8.26 -17.05
CA PRO A 88 5.17 -8.29 -16.14
C PRO A 88 6.50 -8.07 -16.87
N ALA A 89 6.63 -8.56 -18.12
CA ALA A 89 7.84 -8.39 -18.91
C ALA A 89 8.13 -6.93 -19.32
N ARG A 90 7.15 -6.04 -19.19
CA ARG A 90 7.27 -4.60 -19.51
C ARG A 90 7.63 -3.72 -18.33
N GLY A 91 7.86 -4.32 -17.15
CA GLY A 91 8.31 -3.60 -15.96
C GLY A 91 7.34 -3.64 -14.78
N LYS A 92 7.54 -2.73 -13.83
CA LYS A 92 6.86 -2.72 -12.55
C LYS A 92 5.38 -2.32 -12.67
N PHE A 93 4.49 -3.04 -11.99
CA PHE A 93 3.06 -2.76 -12.03
C PHE A 93 2.73 -1.31 -11.57
N ARG A 94 3.43 -0.78 -10.55
CA ARG A 94 3.23 0.60 -10.10
C ARG A 94 3.51 1.63 -11.20
N THR A 95 4.53 1.40 -12.03
CA THR A 95 4.88 2.28 -13.16
C THR A 95 3.83 2.22 -14.26
N PHE A 96 3.34 1.00 -14.58
CA PHE A 96 2.21 0.82 -15.49
C PHE A 96 0.98 1.58 -15.00
N LEU A 97 0.62 1.41 -13.73
CA LEU A 97 -0.57 2.03 -13.15
C LEU A 97 -0.48 3.56 -13.16
N LEU A 98 0.67 4.13 -12.78
CA LEU A 98 0.88 5.58 -12.84
C LEU A 98 0.79 6.11 -14.27
N THR A 99 1.40 5.42 -15.24
CA THR A 99 1.34 5.81 -16.65
C THR A 99 -0.10 5.76 -17.19
N ALA A 100 -0.85 4.72 -16.82
CA ALA A 100 -2.26 4.61 -17.20
C ALA A 100 -3.09 5.74 -16.58
N PHE A 101 -2.84 6.09 -15.32
CA PHE A 101 -3.52 7.20 -14.65
C PHE A 101 -3.17 8.56 -15.24
N GLN A 102 -1.92 8.81 -15.60
CA GLN A 102 -1.49 10.03 -16.29
C GLN A 102 -2.21 10.22 -17.62
N ARG A 103 -2.29 9.15 -18.44
CA ARG A 103 -3.02 9.17 -19.71
C ARG A 103 -4.52 9.40 -19.51
N PHE A 104 -5.09 8.80 -18.47
CA PHE A 104 -6.48 9.01 -18.09
C PHE A 104 -6.73 10.48 -17.73
N LEU A 105 -5.94 11.07 -16.82
CA LEU A 105 -6.06 12.49 -16.44
C LEU A 105 -5.93 13.43 -17.63
N ALA A 106 -4.96 13.20 -18.52
CA ALA A 106 -4.79 14.00 -19.72
C ALA A 106 -6.03 13.95 -20.63
N LYS A 107 -6.63 12.75 -20.79
CA LYS A 107 -7.85 12.57 -21.58
C LYS A 107 -9.06 13.27 -20.95
N GLU A 108 -9.24 13.15 -19.64
CA GLU A 108 -10.36 13.81 -18.94
C GLU A 108 -10.19 15.34 -18.95
N HIS A 109 -8.98 15.85 -18.80
CA HIS A 109 -8.69 17.27 -18.95
C HIS A 109 -9.05 17.78 -20.37
N ALA A 110 -8.66 17.05 -21.42
CA ALA A 110 -9.03 17.38 -22.79
C ALA A 110 -10.56 17.33 -23.01
N ARG A 111 -11.24 16.35 -22.41
CA ARG A 111 -12.72 16.25 -22.47
C ARG A 111 -13.40 17.39 -21.73
N ALA A 112 -12.94 17.74 -20.53
CA ALA A 112 -13.50 18.87 -19.76
C ALA A 112 -13.31 20.20 -20.49
N ALA A 113 -12.21 20.39 -21.19
CA ALA A 113 -11.98 21.54 -22.06
C ALA A 113 -12.94 21.57 -23.27
N ALA A 114 -13.36 20.40 -23.78
CA ALA A 114 -14.27 20.26 -24.91
C ALA A 114 -15.75 20.25 -24.54
N GLN A 115 -16.11 19.89 -23.28
CA GLN A 115 -17.49 19.72 -22.81
C GLN A 115 -17.74 20.47 -21.49
N LYS A 116 -18.42 21.60 -21.59
CA LYS A 116 -19.14 22.20 -20.44
C LYS A 116 -20.51 21.55 -20.26
N ARG A 117 -20.64 20.27 -19.82
CA ARG A 117 -21.90 19.70 -19.28
C ARG A 117 -21.76 18.24 -18.85
N GLY A 118 -22.13 17.98 -17.61
CA GLY A 118 -22.79 16.92 -16.88
C GLY A 118 -22.66 15.44 -17.31
N GLY A 119 -22.33 14.60 -16.34
CA GLY A 119 -22.53 13.14 -16.46
C GLY A 119 -22.60 12.55 -15.05
N ASP A 120 -23.74 11.95 -14.75
CA ASP A 120 -24.05 11.23 -13.52
C ASP A 120 -23.36 9.86 -13.51
N ARG A 121 -22.54 9.56 -12.52
CA ARG A 121 -21.90 8.24 -12.35
C ARG A 121 -21.88 7.82 -10.87
N ARG A 122 -22.13 6.52 -10.65
CA ARG A 122 -22.13 5.91 -9.31
C ARG A 122 -20.71 5.88 -8.73
N PRO A 123 -20.48 6.46 -7.54
CA PRO A 123 -19.16 6.43 -6.89
C PRO A 123 -18.83 5.03 -6.35
N LEU A 124 -17.59 4.62 -6.49
CA LEU A 124 -17.00 3.55 -5.68
C LEU A 124 -16.79 4.08 -4.27
N SER A 125 -17.20 3.29 -3.26
CA SER A 125 -16.97 3.65 -1.86
C SER A 125 -15.49 3.44 -1.52
N LEU A 126 -14.67 4.47 -1.74
CA LEU A 126 -13.31 4.58 -1.23
C LEU A 126 -13.32 5.59 -0.09
N ASP A 127 -12.59 5.33 1.00
CA ASP A 127 -12.51 6.24 2.15
C ASP A 127 -11.58 7.43 1.86
N PHE A 128 -12.14 8.44 1.17
CA PHE A 128 -11.42 9.65 0.80
C PHE A 128 -11.32 10.68 1.92
N HIS A 129 -12.14 10.56 2.97
CA HIS A 129 -12.05 11.48 4.11
C HIS A 129 -10.71 11.33 4.82
N ASP A 130 -10.25 10.10 5.04
CA ASP A 130 -8.92 9.81 5.53
C ASP A 130 -7.81 10.26 4.55
N GLY A 131 -8.07 10.17 3.24
CA GLY A 131 -7.12 10.57 2.19
C GLY A 131 -6.76 12.04 2.22
N GLU A 132 -7.74 12.95 2.35
CA GLU A 132 -7.47 14.39 2.40
C GLU A 132 -6.80 14.78 3.73
N GLN A 133 -7.22 14.19 4.84
CA GLN A 133 -6.53 14.40 6.13
C GLN A 133 -5.07 13.98 6.05
N ARG A 134 -4.77 12.82 5.48
CA ARG A 134 -3.40 12.37 5.23
C ARG A 134 -2.63 13.33 4.33
N TYR A 135 -3.27 13.82 3.26
CA TYR A 135 -2.64 14.74 2.32
C TYR A 135 -2.30 16.08 2.96
N CYS A 136 -3.18 16.63 3.81
CA CYS A 136 -2.92 17.88 4.53
C CYS A 136 -1.73 17.80 5.50
N HIS A 137 -1.37 16.60 5.96
CA HIS A 137 -0.19 16.36 6.79
C HIS A 137 1.08 16.07 5.97
N GLU A 138 0.99 16.08 4.62
CA GLU A 138 2.16 15.97 3.78
C GLU A 138 3.08 17.19 3.98
N PRO A 139 4.40 16.96 4.13
CA PRO A 139 5.33 18.07 4.09
C PRO A 139 5.15 18.87 2.81
N ALA A 140 5.15 20.19 2.90
CA ALA A 140 5.16 21.10 1.76
C ALA A 140 6.54 21.04 1.07
N ASP A 141 6.92 19.85 0.62
CA ASP A 141 8.20 19.57 -0.02
C ASP A 141 8.07 19.80 -1.53
N PRO A 142 9.07 20.38 -2.23
CA PRO A 142 9.09 20.58 -3.67
C PRO A 142 9.20 19.28 -4.48
N THR A 143 8.81 18.13 -3.93
CA THR A 143 8.79 16.85 -4.63
C THR A 143 7.81 16.86 -5.80
N THR A 144 8.22 16.24 -6.91
CA THR A 144 7.33 16.07 -8.05
C THR A 144 6.13 15.18 -7.70
N PRO A 145 4.99 15.30 -8.40
CA PRO A 145 3.85 14.39 -8.19
C PRO A 145 4.24 12.91 -8.28
N GLU A 146 5.15 12.57 -9.20
CA GLU A 146 5.68 11.22 -9.38
C GLU A 146 6.48 10.76 -8.15
N SER A 147 7.33 11.61 -7.59
CA SER A 147 8.10 11.29 -6.38
C SER A 147 7.18 11.13 -5.17
N LEU A 148 6.11 11.91 -5.07
CA LEU A 148 5.11 11.77 -4.02
C LEU A 148 4.37 10.42 -4.15
N TYR A 149 3.96 10.05 -5.37
CA TYR A 149 3.34 8.75 -5.65
C TYR A 149 4.25 7.58 -5.21
N GLU A 150 5.51 7.59 -5.62
CA GLU A 150 6.49 6.54 -5.26
C GLU A 150 6.70 6.46 -3.75
N ARG A 151 6.83 7.61 -3.08
CA ARG A 151 6.96 7.68 -1.62
C ARG A 151 5.73 7.10 -0.92
N ARG A 152 4.53 7.46 -1.36
CA ARG A 152 3.29 6.98 -0.75
C ARG A 152 3.07 5.49 -0.97
N TRP A 153 3.37 5.01 -2.16
CA TRP A 153 3.40 3.58 -2.42
C TRP A 153 4.36 2.84 -1.48
N ALA A 154 5.57 3.34 -1.31
CA ALA A 154 6.57 2.74 -0.42
C ALA A 154 6.10 2.72 1.04
N LEU A 155 5.54 3.83 1.54
CA LEU A 155 4.99 3.92 2.90
C LEU A 155 3.83 2.94 3.10
N THR A 156 2.94 2.79 2.12
CA THR A 156 1.85 1.80 2.18
C THR A 156 2.37 0.38 2.36
N LEU A 157 3.45 0.00 1.66
CA LEU A 157 4.05 -1.33 1.85
C LEU A 157 4.66 -1.52 3.24
N LEU A 158 5.35 -0.50 3.76
CA LEU A 158 5.90 -0.52 5.12
C LEU A 158 4.80 -0.66 6.16
N GLU A 159 3.70 0.09 6.03
CA GLU A 159 2.54 0.03 6.91
C GLU A 159 1.88 -1.36 6.87
N GLN A 160 1.72 -1.97 5.70
CA GLN A 160 1.16 -3.31 5.55
C GLN A 160 2.04 -4.38 6.22
N ALA A 161 3.36 -4.32 6.02
CA ALA A 161 4.28 -5.24 6.70
C ALA A 161 4.22 -5.08 8.22
N LEU A 162 4.11 -3.84 8.72
CA LEU A 162 3.98 -3.54 10.14
C LEU A 162 2.64 -4.05 10.71
N ALA A 163 1.55 -3.85 10.00
CA ALA A 163 0.23 -4.34 10.41
C ALA A 163 0.18 -5.88 10.50
N ARG A 164 0.79 -6.58 9.53
CA ARG A 164 0.94 -8.05 9.60
C ARG A 164 1.77 -8.49 10.79
N LEU A 165 2.90 -7.84 11.03
CA LEU A 165 3.74 -8.13 12.19
C LEU A 165 2.96 -7.96 13.49
N ARG A 166 2.20 -6.86 13.62
CA ARG A 166 1.34 -6.61 14.78
C ARG A 166 0.32 -7.74 14.96
N GLN A 167 -0.35 -8.16 13.89
CA GLN A 167 -1.33 -9.27 13.96
C GLN A 167 -0.69 -10.58 14.41
N GLU A 168 0.55 -10.89 13.97
CA GLU A 168 1.26 -12.09 14.44
C GLU A 168 1.54 -12.04 15.95
N PHE A 169 1.94 -10.86 16.46
CA PHE A 169 2.19 -10.66 17.88
C PHE A 169 0.91 -10.72 18.71
N THR A 170 -0.19 -10.14 18.22
CA THR A 170 -1.51 -10.21 18.86
C THR A 170 -1.99 -11.66 18.95
N ARG A 171 -1.90 -12.44 17.87
CA ARG A 171 -2.27 -13.86 17.88
C ARG A 171 -1.42 -14.69 18.84
N ALA A 172 -0.18 -14.26 19.10
CA ALA A 172 0.72 -14.90 20.05
C ALA A 172 0.57 -14.37 21.50
N GLY A 173 -0.40 -13.46 21.77
CA GLY A 173 -0.59 -12.82 23.07
C GLY A 173 0.57 -11.94 23.53
N LYS A 174 1.32 -11.36 22.56
CA LYS A 174 2.54 -10.58 22.81
C LYS A 174 2.38 -9.09 22.46
N ASP A 175 1.18 -8.54 22.55
CA ASP A 175 0.89 -7.15 22.18
C ASP A 175 1.76 -6.15 22.95
N ARG A 176 1.90 -6.33 24.27
CA ARG A 176 2.73 -5.43 25.09
C ARG A 176 4.20 -5.42 24.66
N LEU A 177 4.74 -6.58 24.27
CA LEU A 177 6.10 -6.69 23.76
C LEU A 177 6.24 -5.99 22.40
N PHE A 178 5.26 -6.14 21.51
CA PHE A 178 5.24 -5.45 20.21
C PHE A 178 5.20 -3.93 20.40
N GLU A 179 4.29 -3.41 21.21
CA GLU A 179 4.15 -1.96 21.45
C GLU A 179 5.44 -1.36 22.02
N ALA A 180 6.09 -2.07 22.96
CA ALA A 180 7.36 -1.63 23.54
C ALA A 180 8.54 -1.65 22.56
N LEU A 181 8.53 -2.56 21.57
CA LEU A 181 9.65 -2.75 20.64
C LEU A 181 9.45 -2.11 19.26
N LYS A 182 8.21 -1.74 18.86
CA LYS A 182 7.92 -1.21 17.51
C LYS A 182 8.78 0.00 17.14
N GLY A 183 9.08 0.90 18.09
CA GLY A 183 9.97 2.05 17.89
C GLY A 183 11.40 1.69 17.50
N THR A 184 11.82 0.44 17.74
CA THR A 184 13.15 -0.02 17.33
C THR A 184 13.23 -0.40 15.84
N LEU A 185 12.10 -0.43 15.12
CA LEU A 185 12.05 -0.75 13.69
C LEU A 185 12.48 0.42 12.81
N THR A 186 12.23 1.66 13.24
CA THR A 186 12.52 2.88 12.46
C THR A 186 13.98 3.30 12.50
N GLY A 187 14.78 2.74 13.40
CA GLY A 187 16.22 3.02 13.48
C GLY A 187 16.59 4.43 13.97
N ASP A 188 15.63 5.25 14.36
CA ASP A 188 15.82 6.67 14.72
C ASP A 188 16.50 6.89 16.06
N GLY A 189 16.97 5.81 16.71
CA GLY A 189 17.67 5.90 18.01
C GLY A 189 16.80 6.39 19.17
N THR A 190 15.54 6.71 18.90
CA THR A 190 14.54 7.21 19.87
C THR A 190 13.86 6.11 20.69
N GLY A 191 14.25 4.84 20.43
CA GLY A 191 13.74 3.70 21.19
C GLY A 191 14.14 3.80 22.67
N GLU A 192 13.19 3.50 23.56
CA GLU A 192 13.49 3.41 24.99
C GLU A 192 14.68 2.46 25.23
N PRO A 193 15.56 2.76 26.21
CA PRO A 193 16.66 1.86 26.57
C PRO A 193 16.14 0.47 26.88
N TYR A 194 16.76 -0.57 26.33
CA TYR A 194 16.32 -1.95 26.53
C TYR A 194 16.20 -2.37 27.99
N GLY A 195 17.03 -1.79 28.87
CA GLY A 195 16.91 -2.03 30.31
C GLY A 195 15.63 -1.46 30.92
N ARG A 196 15.06 -0.37 30.38
CA ARG A 196 13.76 0.18 30.82
C ARG A 196 12.63 -0.72 30.34
N ILE A 197 12.62 -1.04 29.04
CA ILE A 197 11.64 -2.00 28.47
C ILE A 197 11.65 -3.32 29.24
N GLY A 198 12.83 -3.82 29.61
CA GLY A 198 12.98 -5.04 30.39
C GLY A 198 12.30 -4.95 31.75
N ARG A 199 12.50 -3.85 32.48
CA ARG A 199 11.85 -3.62 33.79
C ARG A 199 10.32 -3.59 33.65
N ASP A 200 9.80 -2.88 32.65
CA ASP A 200 8.37 -2.71 32.43
C ASP A 200 7.66 -4.01 32.00
N LEU A 201 8.41 -4.93 31.38
CA LEU A 201 7.91 -6.22 30.89
C LEU A 201 8.31 -7.41 31.78
N GLY A 202 9.09 -7.19 32.83
CA GLY A 202 9.63 -8.29 33.67
C GLY A 202 10.64 -9.17 32.93
N LEU A 203 11.40 -8.60 31.99
CA LEU A 203 12.38 -9.30 31.16
C LEU A 203 13.81 -8.79 31.46
N SER A 204 14.80 -9.66 31.30
CA SER A 204 16.20 -9.22 31.31
C SER A 204 16.54 -8.40 30.05
N GLU A 205 17.50 -7.48 30.17
CA GLU A 205 17.96 -6.67 29.04
C GLU A 205 18.47 -7.51 27.85
N PRO A 206 19.23 -8.61 28.04
CA PRO A 206 19.59 -9.51 26.95
C PRO A 206 18.37 -10.16 26.26
N ALA A 207 17.33 -10.51 27.03
CA ALA A 207 16.09 -11.06 26.46
C ALA A 207 15.37 -10.02 25.58
N VAL A 208 15.33 -8.75 26.02
CA VAL A 208 14.76 -7.64 25.22
C VAL A 208 15.56 -7.42 23.94
N LYS A 209 16.89 -7.41 23.98
CA LYS A 209 17.77 -7.31 22.80
C LYS A 209 17.50 -8.43 21.80
N THR A 210 17.37 -9.67 22.29
CA THR A 210 17.05 -10.82 21.44
C THR A 210 15.65 -10.68 20.82
N ALA A 211 14.67 -10.24 21.60
CA ALA A 211 13.31 -10.02 21.11
C ALA A 211 13.27 -8.90 20.04
N ALA A 212 13.99 -7.80 20.24
CA ALA A 212 14.10 -6.71 19.27
C ALA A 212 14.79 -7.19 17.96
N HIS A 213 15.83 -8.00 18.05
CA HIS A 213 16.46 -8.59 16.89
C HIS A 213 15.51 -9.50 16.10
N ARG A 214 14.76 -10.37 16.79
CA ARG A 214 13.75 -11.24 16.17
C ARG A 214 12.62 -10.45 15.53
N LEU A 215 12.16 -9.37 16.18
CA LEU A 215 11.14 -8.47 15.64
C LEU A 215 11.61 -7.84 14.33
N ARG A 216 12.83 -7.27 14.29
CA ARG A 216 13.41 -6.65 13.07
C ARG A 216 13.55 -7.65 11.95
N ARG A 217 14.09 -8.84 12.24
CA ARG A 217 14.22 -9.91 11.25
C ARG A 217 12.86 -10.30 10.67
N ARG A 218 11.85 -10.49 11.53
CA ARG A 218 10.50 -10.84 11.07
C ARG A 218 9.86 -9.74 10.24
N TYR A 219 10.05 -8.47 10.62
CA TYR A 219 9.61 -7.33 9.83
C TYR A 219 10.25 -7.31 8.43
N GLN A 220 11.55 -7.55 8.35
CA GLN A 220 12.26 -7.63 7.07
C GLN A 220 11.73 -8.77 6.18
N GLU A 221 11.45 -9.94 6.77
CA GLU A 221 10.86 -11.08 6.04
C GLU A 221 9.47 -10.72 5.49
N LEU A 222 8.63 -10.07 6.28
CA LEU A 222 7.30 -9.61 5.85
C LEU A 222 7.41 -8.54 4.77
N LEU A 223 8.29 -7.57 4.92
CA LEU A 223 8.49 -6.53 3.91
C LEU A 223 9.00 -7.12 2.59
N ARG A 224 9.95 -8.07 2.64
CA ARG A 224 10.38 -8.81 1.44
C ARG A 224 9.24 -9.55 0.77
N ALA A 225 8.37 -10.17 1.55
CA ALA A 225 7.19 -10.85 1.04
C ALA A 225 6.20 -9.88 0.37
N GLU A 226 6.00 -8.66 0.92
CA GLU A 226 5.18 -7.62 0.29
C GLU A 226 5.81 -7.13 -1.02
N VAL A 227 7.11 -6.87 -1.02
CA VAL A 227 7.84 -6.41 -2.21
C VAL A 227 7.88 -7.48 -3.30
N ALA A 228 8.09 -8.74 -2.93
CA ALA A 228 8.06 -9.87 -3.87
C ALA A 228 6.73 -9.97 -4.65
N GLN A 229 5.66 -9.44 -4.08
CA GLN A 229 4.35 -9.39 -4.74
C GLN A 229 4.24 -8.25 -5.78
N THR A 230 5.19 -7.35 -5.86
CA THR A 230 5.15 -6.18 -6.77
C THR A 230 6.07 -6.32 -7.97
N VAL A 231 6.93 -7.34 -7.99
CA VAL A 231 7.92 -7.61 -9.03
C VAL A 231 7.55 -8.83 -9.87
N ALA A 232 8.13 -8.94 -11.05
CA ALA A 232 7.89 -10.05 -11.99
C ALA A 232 8.69 -11.30 -11.61
N SER A 233 9.89 -11.10 -11.05
CA SER A 233 10.82 -12.19 -10.72
C SER A 233 11.41 -12.01 -9.31
N PRO A 234 11.75 -13.11 -8.62
CA PRO A 234 12.41 -13.04 -7.31
C PRO A 234 13.72 -12.25 -7.30
N ASP A 235 14.45 -12.24 -8.43
CA ASP A 235 15.73 -11.57 -8.56
C ASP A 235 15.60 -10.04 -8.50
N GLU A 236 14.40 -9.50 -8.78
CA GLU A 236 14.12 -8.08 -8.75
C GLU A 236 13.81 -7.56 -7.32
N VAL A 237 13.62 -8.44 -6.34
CA VAL A 237 13.18 -8.07 -4.98
C VAL A 237 14.15 -7.12 -4.30
N GLU A 238 15.46 -7.37 -4.40
CA GLU A 238 16.47 -6.53 -3.75
C GLU A 238 16.58 -5.15 -4.41
N ASP A 239 16.40 -5.08 -5.73
CA ASP A 239 16.37 -3.82 -6.46
C ASP A 239 15.12 -3.01 -6.08
N GLU A 240 13.97 -3.67 -5.98
CA GLU A 240 12.72 -3.03 -5.59
C GLU A 240 12.76 -2.53 -4.13
N LEU A 241 13.39 -3.29 -3.21
CA LEU A 241 13.62 -2.83 -1.84
C LEU A 241 14.52 -1.58 -1.80
N ARG A 242 15.57 -1.53 -2.62
CA ARG A 242 16.43 -0.34 -2.74
C ARG A 242 15.65 0.87 -3.24
N ASP A 243 14.81 0.68 -4.25
CA ASP A 243 13.94 1.74 -4.78
C ASP A 243 12.93 2.21 -3.73
N LEU A 244 12.31 1.28 -2.98
CA LEU A 244 11.39 1.58 -1.89
C LEU A 244 12.05 2.47 -0.83
N PHE A 245 13.23 2.10 -0.35
CA PHE A 245 13.94 2.91 0.63
C PHE A 245 14.45 4.25 0.05
N ALA A 246 14.80 4.30 -1.22
CA ALA A 246 15.15 5.54 -1.90
C ALA A 246 13.95 6.50 -1.99
N ALA A 247 12.76 5.98 -2.30
CA ALA A 247 11.53 6.75 -2.36
C ALA A 247 11.14 7.34 -0.99
N VAL A 248 11.27 6.56 0.10
CA VAL A 248 11.02 7.06 1.46
C VAL A 248 11.99 8.17 1.86
N ARG A 249 13.28 8.04 1.49
CA ARG A 249 14.30 9.05 1.78
C ARG A 249 14.25 10.29 0.90
N GLY A 250 13.31 10.38 -0.04
CA GLY A 250 13.18 11.49 -0.98
C GLY A 250 14.28 11.55 -2.05
N LYS A 251 15.07 10.49 -2.23
CA LYS A 251 16.03 10.38 -3.33
C LYS A 251 15.30 9.84 -4.57
N LYS A 252 15.49 10.49 -5.74
CA LYS A 252 14.95 9.99 -7.01
C LYS A 252 15.36 8.53 -7.21
N SER A 253 14.38 7.64 -7.36
CA SER A 253 14.62 6.29 -7.89
C SER A 253 15.36 6.43 -9.22
N ARG A 254 16.41 5.64 -9.43
CA ARG A 254 17.03 5.48 -10.75
C ARG A 254 16.01 4.70 -11.61
N ALA A 255 15.06 5.42 -12.21
CA ALA A 255 14.23 4.86 -13.26
C ALA A 255 15.14 4.30 -14.35
N GLY A 256 14.95 3.04 -14.69
CA GLY A 256 15.80 2.25 -15.55
C GLY A 256 16.16 2.92 -16.90
N ARG A 257 17.40 2.71 -17.25
CA ARG A 257 17.84 2.76 -18.65
C ARG A 257 17.31 1.55 -19.39
#